data_6243fd2bc9ec1ef54e333035082b0fc8
#
_entry.id   6243fd2bc9ec1ef54e333035082b0fc8
#
_cell.length_a   1.000
_cell.length_b   1.000
_cell.length_c   1.000
_cell.angle_alpha   90.00
_cell.angle_beta   90.00
_cell.angle_gamma   90.00
#
_symmetry.space_group_name_H-M   'P 1'
#
loop_
_entity.id
_entity.type
_entity.pdbx_description
1 polymer ?
#
loop_
_entity_poly.entity_id
_entity_poly.type
_entity_poly.pdbx_seq_one_letter_code
_entity_poly.pdbx_strand_id
1 'polypeptide(L)'
;MKITINREHCVDGLQKAGNVTPARAATVMLKTTWIRTDRAGKSITLMASNGYTEYLGTYPAEVEKDGFMGVYGKSLADLLRALPEGSVDMFTDRRGRNLVISQGSRLYKLPASNREWFQPLIPFPGTGTVGWSGEELLDIIDRVFFCILDDEDSPLGCLCIHPEENGGIDFCGLNGCRAALVRITNSALHGKLPGEGILIQKKYLADIRRLISPGEIEIGLTPRRFFIRNRGARDMVSVPLAQFAYPDYSVFFDRMKADTCSIVRVSRSEFSDALARSLIFNTRDENSVAISIGKDSLTIASSGKSTGSATETIAADCRSTVEHLVFVTRILAELLSHFGTGSLTMRIASGTGPCSFHTDTDENYAVIAMPESAPVTGL
;
A
#
# COMPACT_ATOMS: atom_id res chain seq x y z
N MET A 1 -28.97 17.66 16.17
CA MET A 1 -28.56 16.26 15.97
C MET A 1 -28.77 15.51 17.27
N LYS A 2 -29.39 14.31 17.23
CA LYS A 2 -29.44 13.37 18.35
C LYS A 2 -29.54 11.96 17.77
N ILE A 3 -28.59 11.12 18.15
CA ILE A 3 -28.42 9.76 17.62
C ILE A 3 -27.94 8.82 18.71
N THR A 4 -28.23 7.55 18.54
CA THR A 4 -27.61 6.45 19.27
C THR A 4 -26.93 5.53 18.27
N ILE A 5 -25.66 5.25 18.49
CA ILE A 5 -24.85 4.31 17.69
C ILE A 5 -24.46 3.11 18.51
N ASN A 6 -24.28 1.97 17.87
CA ASN A 6 -23.54 0.87 18.48
C ASN A 6 -22.04 1.10 18.18
N ARG A 7 -21.21 1.13 19.25
CA ARG A 7 -19.78 1.44 19.13
C ARG A 7 -19.07 0.48 18.19
N GLU A 8 -19.32 -0.82 18.31
CA GLU A 8 -18.65 -1.87 17.52
C GLU A 8 -18.88 -1.69 16.01
N HIS A 9 -20.06 -1.22 15.64
CA HIS A 9 -20.41 -1.02 14.24
C HIS A 9 -19.78 0.24 13.62
N CYS A 10 -19.42 1.23 14.45
CA CYS A 10 -18.98 2.55 13.96
C CYS A 10 -17.50 2.84 14.24
N VAL A 11 -16.86 2.11 15.17
CA VAL A 11 -15.50 2.42 15.62
C VAL A 11 -14.47 2.32 14.50
N ASP A 12 -14.58 1.32 13.63
CA ASP A 12 -13.69 1.15 12.47
C ASP A 12 -13.79 2.35 11.51
N GLY A 13 -15.01 2.75 11.15
CA GLY A 13 -15.25 3.91 10.29
C GLY A 13 -14.77 5.22 10.89
N LEU A 14 -14.92 5.40 12.20
CA LEU A 14 -14.41 6.58 12.89
C LEU A 14 -12.88 6.59 12.94
N GLN A 15 -12.23 5.43 13.09
CA GLN A 15 -10.78 5.31 13.00
C GLN A 15 -10.29 5.61 11.59
N LYS A 16 -10.95 5.08 10.55
CA LYS A 16 -10.66 5.38 9.15
C LYS A 16 -10.76 6.89 8.88
N ALA A 17 -11.85 7.51 9.27
CA ALA A 17 -12.04 8.97 9.16
C ALA A 17 -10.96 9.75 9.93
N GLY A 18 -10.65 9.32 11.16
CA GLY A 18 -9.59 9.92 11.98
C GLY A 18 -8.19 9.76 11.39
N ASN A 19 -7.94 8.66 10.69
CA ASN A 19 -6.66 8.39 10.02
C ASN A 19 -6.45 9.25 8.76
N VAL A 20 -7.51 9.65 8.07
CA VAL A 20 -7.43 10.60 6.95
C VAL A 20 -7.11 11.99 7.45
N THR A 21 -7.60 12.38 8.63
CA THR A 21 -7.36 13.72 9.18
C THR A 21 -5.92 13.82 9.74
N PRO A 22 -5.05 14.69 9.19
CA PRO A 22 -3.65 14.75 9.64
C PRO A 22 -3.53 15.34 11.04
N ALA A 23 -2.77 14.69 11.92
CA ALA A 23 -2.54 15.15 13.30
C ALA A 23 -1.84 16.52 13.36
N ARG A 24 -0.99 16.83 12.38
CA ARG A 24 -0.14 18.03 12.32
C ARG A 24 -0.49 19.00 11.17
N ALA A 25 -1.72 18.98 10.65
CA ALA A 25 -2.12 19.95 9.63
C ALA A 25 -2.06 21.39 10.17
N ALA A 26 -1.60 22.31 9.34
CA ALA A 26 -1.63 23.74 9.67
C ALA A 26 -3.07 24.27 9.80
N THR A 27 -4.01 23.65 9.08
CA THR A 27 -5.41 24.11 8.98
C THR A 27 -6.33 23.20 9.78
N VAL A 28 -7.10 23.79 10.71
CA VAL A 28 -8.08 23.08 11.55
C VAL A 28 -9.15 22.37 10.72
N MET A 29 -9.50 22.93 9.56
CA MET A 29 -10.44 22.36 8.60
C MET A 29 -10.10 20.91 8.21
N LEU A 30 -8.82 20.63 7.93
CA LEU A 30 -8.34 19.31 7.54
C LEU A 30 -8.27 18.30 8.71
N LYS A 31 -8.44 18.77 9.95
CA LYS A 31 -8.50 17.92 11.15
C LYS A 31 -9.91 17.51 11.53
N THR A 32 -10.90 17.92 10.75
CA THR A 32 -12.31 17.75 11.08
C THR A 32 -12.89 16.51 10.42
N THR A 33 -13.50 15.65 11.23
CA THR A 33 -14.44 14.63 10.75
C THR A 33 -15.84 15.18 10.82
N TRP A 34 -16.54 15.10 9.70
CA TRP A 34 -17.92 15.57 9.56
C TRP A 34 -18.89 14.40 9.72
N ILE A 35 -19.94 14.63 10.48
CA ILE A 35 -21.00 13.66 10.75
C ILE A 35 -22.30 14.23 10.18
N ARG A 36 -22.92 13.47 9.28
CA ARG A 36 -24.29 13.73 8.79
C ARG A 36 -25.18 12.60 9.26
N THR A 37 -26.36 12.91 9.72
CA THR A 37 -27.36 11.91 10.11
C THR A 37 -28.48 11.84 9.10
N ASP A 38 -29.00 10.65 8.88
CA ASP A 38 -30.15 10.37 8.05
C ASP A 38 -31.16 9.56 8.85
N ARG A 39 -32.25 10.20 9.28
CA ARG A 39 -33.33 9.58 10.07
C ARG A 39 -34.11 8.57 9.23
N ALA A 40 -34.38 8.85 7.96
CA ALA A 40 -35.12 7.98 7.07
C ALA A 40 -34.30 6.70 6.78
N GLY A 41 -33.00 6.85 6.52
CA GLY A 41 -32.06 5.75 6.27
C GLY A 41 -31.52 5.09 7.54
N LYS A 42 -31.90 5.56 8.75
CA LYS A 42 -31.39 5.05 10.05
C LYS A 42 -29.87 4.91 10.05
N SER A 43 -29.18 5.96 9.62
CA SER A 43 -27.73 5.92 9.42
C SER A 43 -27.05 7.24 9.76
N ILE A 44 -25.74 7.12 9.97
CA ILE A 44 -24.82 8.26 9.96
C ILE A 44 -23.84 8.12 8.81
N THR A 45 -23.46 9.24 8.24
CA THR A 45 -22.38 9.34 7.27
C THR A 45 -21.23 10.10 7.89
N LEU A 46 -20.05 9.47 7.92
CA LEU A 46 -18.79 10.05 8.34
C LEU A 46 -18.03 10.52 7.10
N MET A 47 -17.51 11.73 7.12
CA MET A 47 -16.76 12.31 6.01
C MET A 47 -15.48 12.94 6.54
N ALA A 48 -14.36 12.64 5.89
CA ALA A 48 -13.06 13.19 6.22
C ALA A 48 -12.25 13.45 4.94
N SER A 49 -11.42 14.50 4.97
CA SER A 49 -10.48 14.80 3.87
C SER A 49 -9.23 15.46 4.43
N ASN A 50 -8.08 15.13 3.86
CA ASN A 50 -6.81 15.82 4.11
C ASN A 50 -6.46 16.81 2.98
N GLY A 51 -7.41 17.11 2.08
CA GLY A 51 -7.22 17.90 0.87
C GLY A 51 -6.88 17.08 -0.36
N TYR A 52 -6.51 15.83 -0.19
CA TYR A 52 -6.12 14.90 -1.25
C TYR A 52 -6.91 13.58 -1.16
N THR A 53 -6.67 12.81 -0.11
CA THR A 53 -7.42 11.60 0.20
C THR A 53 -8.75 11.98 0.84
N GLU A 54 -9.83 11.40 0.35
CA GLU A 54 -11.18 11.57 0.87
C GLU A 54 -11.72 10.23 1.35
N TYR A 55 -12.41 10.25 2.47
CA TYR A 55 -13.10 9.10 3.04
C TYR A 55 -14.56 9.45 3.32
N LEU A 56 -15.46 8.57 2.93
CA LEU A 56 -16.88 8.59 3.28
C LEU A 56 -17.27 7.21 3.77
N GLY A 57 -17.85 7.13 4.97
CA GLY A 57 -18.35 5.88 5.53
C GLY A 57 -19.78 6.05 6.03
N THR A 58 -20.68 5.08 5.74
CA THR A 58 -22.08 5.09 6.19
C THR A 58 -22.33 3.92 7.13
N TYR A 59 -22.85 4.22 8.31
CA TYR A 59 -23.02 3.26 9.41
C TYR A 59 -24.43 3.31 9.98
N PRO A 60 -24.97 2.16 10.44
CA PRO A 60 -26.27 2.12 11.09
C PRO A 60 -26.30 2.97 12.36
N ALA A 61 -27.39 3.71 12.57
CA ALA A 61 -27.63 4.49 13.77
C ALA A 61 -29.12 4.65 14.02
N GLU A 62 -29.51 4.73 15.27
CA GLU A 62 -30.84 5.21 15.64
C GLU A 62 -30.82 6.73 15.63
N VAL A 63 -31.57 7.35 14.73
CA VAL A 63 -31.58 8.81 14.54
C VAL A 63 -32.89 9.37 15.06
N GLU A 64 -32.84 10.05 16.23
CA GLU A 64 -33.98 10.74 16.79
C GLU A 64 -34.17 12.10 16.13
N LYS A 65 -33.06 12.82 15.89
CA LYS A 65 -33.06 14.16 15.27
C LYS A 65 -31.91 14.29 14.27
N ASP A 66 -32.26 14.63 13.03
CA ASP A 66 -31.27 14.89 11.98
C ASP A 66 -30.36 16.06 12.31
N GLY A 67 -29.15 16.02 11.73
CA GLY A 67 -28.18 17.09 11.87
C GLY A 67 -26.91 16.87 11.07
N PHE A 68 -26.10 17.91 11.11
CA PHE A 68 -24.80 17.94 10.47
C PHE A 68 -23.81 18.70 11.35
N MET A 69 -22.67 18.08 11.66
CA MET A 69 -21.66 18.65 12.55
C MET A 69 -20.28 18.13 12.22
N GLY A 70 -19.26 18.98 12.32
CA GLY A 70 -17.87 18.63 12.30
C GLY A 70 -17.26 18.68 13.70
N VAL A 71 -16.35 17.78 14.00
CA VAL A 71 -15.54 17.77 15.23
C VAL A 71 -14.10 17.34 14.92
N TYR A 72 -13.18 17.59 15.84
CA TYR A 72 -11.81 17.14 15.68
C TYR A 72 -11.76 15.59 15.57
N GLY A 73 -11.43 15.11 14.37
CA GLY A 73 -11.58 13.70 13.98
C GLY A 73 -10.78 12.74 14.85
N LYS A 74 -9.52 13.08 15.14
CA LYS A 74 -8.65 12.23 15.97
C LYS A 74 -9.22 12.08 17.40
N SER A 75 -9.67 13.15 18.03
CA SER A 75 -10.23 13.06 19.39
C SER A 75 -11.52 12.26 19.41
N LEU A 76 -12.36 12.36 18.39
CA LEU A 76 -13.57 11.53 18.28
C LEU A 76 -13.21 10.05 18.13
N ALA A 77 -12.29 9.73 17.21
CA ALA A 77 -11.86 8.35 16.96
C ALA A 77 -11.19 7.72 18.19
N ASP A 78 -10.26 8.44 18.85
CA ASP A 78 -9.55 7.96 20.03
C ASP A 78 -10.51 7.77 21.22
N LEU A 79 -11.47 8.69 21.41
CA LEU A 79 -12.48 8.57 22.44
C LEU A 79 -13.36 7.34 22.23
N LEU A 80 -13.94 7.15 21.04
CA LEU A 80 -14.82 6.03 20.79
C LEU A 80 -14.08 4.69 20.82
N ARG A 81 -12.81 4.67 20.47
CA ARG A 81 -11.94 3.47 20.64
C ARG A 81 -11.77 3.11 22.12
N ALA A 82 -11.62 4.10 22.98
CA ALA A 82 -11.39 3.91 24.41
C ALA A 82 -12.66 3.61 25.22
N LEU A 83 -13.85 3.85 24.67
CA LEU A 83 -15.13 3.53 25.33
C LEU A 83 -15.36 2.02 25.39
N PRO A 84 -16.06 1.50 26.40
CA PRO A 84 -16.57 0.12 26.41
C PRO A 84 -17.51 -0.15 25.23
N GLU A 85 -17.71 -1.44 24.97
CA GLU A 85 -18.70 -1.91 23.99
C GLU A 85 -20.12 -1.49 24.36
N GLY A 86 -21.00 -1.41 23.34
CA GLY A 86 -22.41 -1.12 23.50
C GLY A 86 -22.85 0.23 22.91
N SER A 87 -24.04 0.65 23.31
CA SER A 87 -24.68 1.84 22.78
C SER A 87 -24.02 3.12 23.30
N VAL A 88 -23.88 4.09 22.40
CA VAL A 88 -23.33 5.43 22.69
C VAL A 88 -24.29 6.48 22.12
N ASP A 89 -24.74 7.37 23.00
CA ASP A 89 -25.56 8.49 22.60
C ASP A 89 -24.69 9.68 22.19
N MET A 90 -25.04 10.30 21.08
CA MET A 90 -24.35 11.48 20.58
C MET A 90 -25.39 12.57 20.24
N PHE A 91 -25.21 13.75 20.82
CA PHE A 91 -26.14 14.86 20.55
C PHE A 91 -25.44 16.20 20.58
N THR A 92 -26.04 17.16 19.88
CA THR A 92 -25.58 18.53 19.88
C THR A 92 -26.11 19.23 21.15
N ASP A 93 -25.27 19.98 21.85
CA ASP A 93 -25.68 20.78 23.00
C ASP A 93 -26.70 21.85 22.59
N ARG A 94 -27.36 22.45 23.57
CA ARG A 94 -28.45 23.49 23.33
C ARG A 94 -27.95 24.68 22.50
N ARG A 95 -26.66 25.01 22.56
CA ARG A 95 -26.05 26.14 21.85
C ARG A 95 -25.44 25.75 20.50
N GLY A 96 -25.44 24.45 20.14
CA GLY A 96 -24.83 23.97 18.92
C GLY A 96 -23.31 24.02 18.89
N ARG A 97 -22.65 24.25 20.03
CA ARG A 97 -21.21 24.48 20.13
C ARG A 97 -20.41 23.24 20.41
N ASN A 98 -21.06 22.19 20.89
CA ASN A 98 -20.39 20.93 21.26
C ASN A 98 -21.19 19.73 20.77
N LEU A 99 -20.45 18.70 20.36
CA LEU A 99 -20.95 17.33 20.31
C LEU A 99 -20.79 16.73 21.70
N VAL A 100 -21.90 16.34 22.28
CA VAL A 100 -21.93 15.61 23.57
C VAL A 100 -22.02 14.13 23.28
N ILE A 101 -21.16 13.35 23.91
CA ILE A 101 -21.08 11.90 23.79
C ILE A 101 -21.33 11.32 25.17
N SER A 102 -22.30 10.42 25.28
CA SER A 102 -22.74 9.84 26.55
C SER A 102 -22.81 8.33 26.48
N GLN A 103 -22.30 7.66 27.50
CA GLN A 103 -22.41 6.21 27.68
C GLN A 103 -22.52 5.88 29.17
N GLY A 104 -23.70 5.48 29.63
CA GLY A 104 -23.97 5.30 31.05
C GLY A 104 -23.73 6.56 31.87
N SER A 105 -22.86 6.50 32.86
CA SER A 105 -22.47 7.64 33.70
C SER A 105 -21.39 8.54 33.07
N ARG A 106 -20.87 8.20 31.88
CA ARG A 106 -19.79 8.91 31.21
C ARG A 106 -20.34 9.99 30.31
N LEU A 107 -19.73 11.18 30.35
CA LEU A 107 -20.13 12.32 29.52
C LEU A 107 -18.90 13.05 29.01
N TYR A 108 -18.83 13.22 27.70
CA TYR A 108 -17.73 13.90 27.02
C TYR A 108 -18.28 15.01 26.12
N LYS A 109 -17.49 16.05 25.91
CA LYS A 109 -17.85 17.17 25.03
C LYS A 109 -16.69 17.47 24.08
N LEU A 110 -16.96 17.42 22.79
CA LEU A 110 -16.03 17.83 21.75
C LEU A 110 -16.53 19.13 21.12
N PRO A 111 -15.67 20.17 21.00
CA PRO A 111 -16.05 21.40 20.33
C PRO A 111 -16.47 21.16 18.87
N ALA A 112 -17.53 21.79 18.44
CA ALA A 112 -17.98 21.79 17.06
C ALA A 112 -17.07 22.64 16.19
N SER A 113 -16.70 22.14 15.02
CA SER A 113 -16.01 22.90 13.98
C SER A 113 -16.95 23.88 13.30
N ASN A 114 -16.42 25.00 12.78
CA ASN A 114 -17.23 25.94 12.00
C ASN A 114 -17.79 25.23 10.75
N ARG A 115 -19.10 25.29 10.58
CA ARG A 115 -19.81 24.61 9.49
C ARG A 115 -19.44 25.13 8.11
N GLU A 116 -19.02 26.37 7.99
CA GLU A 116 -18.54 26.96 6.74
C GLU A 116 -17.26 26.34 6.21
N TRP A 117 -16.51 25.60 7.05
CA TRP A 117 -15.31 24.87 6.66
C TRP A 117 -15.60 23.56 5.94
N PHE A 118 -16.85 23.13 5.88
CA PHE A 118 -17.20 21.91 5.17
C PHE A 118 -17.04 22.08 3.66
N GLN A 119 -16.26 21.19 3.08
CA GLN A 119 -16.16 21.04 1.64
C GLN A 119 -16.79 19.70 1.24
N PRO A 120 -17.76 19.71 0.30
CA PRO A 120 -18.35 18.48 -0.19
C PRO A 120 -17.29 17.57 -0.79
N LEU A 121 -17.32 16.29 -0.43
CA LEU A 121 -16.46 15.29 -1.04
C LEU A 121 -16.90 15.03 -2.48
N ILE A 122 -15.96 14.61 -3.31
CA ILE A 122 -16.23 14.26 -4.70
C ILE A 122 -17.02 12.94 -4.72
N PRO A 123 -18.20 12.93 -5.37
CA PRO A 123 -19.04 11.73 -5.37
C PRO A 123 -18.40 10.59 -6.16
N PHE A 124 -18.69 9.35 -5.75
CA PHE A 124 -18.32 8.17 -6.51
C PHE A 124 -18.96 8.22 -7.91
N PRO A 125 -18.21 7.85 -8.98
CA PRO A 125 -18.76 7.85 -10.33
C PRO A 125 -20.01 6.97 -10.44
N GLY A 126 -21.07 7.51 -11.02
CA GLY A 126 -22.35 6.79 -11.17
C GLY A 126 -22.36 5.73 -12.28
N THR A 127 -21.38 5.77 -13.16
CA THR A 127 -21.25 4.86 -14.32
C THR A 127 -19.79 4.48 -14.54
N GLY A 128 -19.58 3.36 -15.23
CA GLY A 128 -18.23 2.94 -15.61
C GLY A 128 -17.44 2.30 -14.46
N THR A 129 -18.11 1.82 -13.42
CA THR A 129 -17.48 1.15 -12.29
C THR A 129 -17.16 -0.31 -12.59
N VAL A 130 -16.15 -0.85 -11.91
CA VAL A 130 -15.67 -2.22 -12.07
C VAL A 130 -15.66 -2.90 -10.72
N GLY A 131 -16.30 -4.08 -10.62
CA GLY A 131 -16.17 -4.93 -9.44
C GLY A 131 -14.83 -5.64 -9.40
N TRP A 132 -14.20 -5.71 -8.22
CA TRP A 132 -12.94 -6.39 -8.02
C TRP A 132 -12.79 -6.93 -6.59
N SER A 133 -11.71 -7.68 -6.32
CA SER A 133 -11.34 -8.13 -4.98
C SER A 133 -10.47 -7.09 -4.27
N GLY A 134 -10.87 -6.72 -3.05
CA GLY A 134 -10.07 -5.85 -2.20
C GLY A 134 -8.79 -6.53 -1.73
N GLU A 135 -8.84 -7.85 -1.48
CA GLU A 135 -7.66 -8.66 -1.13
C GLU A 135 -6.63 -8.64 -2.26
N GLU A 136 -7.09 -8.86 -3.50
CA GLU A 136 -6.21 -8.87 -4.67
C GLU A 136 -5.56 -7.51 -4.90
N LEU A 137 -6.32 -6.42 -4.81
CA LEU A 137 -5.77 -5.06 -4.91
C LEU A 137 -4.72 -4.78 -3.84
N LEU A 138 -4.98 -5.17 -2.59
CA LEU A 138 -4.05 -4.96 -1.48
C LEU A 138 -2.78 -5.80 -1.63
N ASP A 139 -2.91 -7.06 -2.06
CA ASP A 139 -1.77 -7.94 -2.34
C ASP A 139 -0.89 -7.37 -3.46
N ILE A 140 -1.48 -6.90 -4.56
CA ILE A 140 -0.75 -6.26 -5.66
C ILE A 140 -0.01 -5.01 -5.16
N ILE A 141 -0.68 -4.15 -4.39
CA ILE A 141 -0.03 -2.97 -3.81
C ILE A 141 1.15 -3.38 -2.94
N ASP A 142 1.01 -4.37 -2.07
CA ASP A 142 2.08 -4.84 -1.19
C ASP A 142 3.29 -5.37 -1.95
N ARG A 143 3.06 -6.10 -3.04
CA ARG A 143 4.11 -6.66 -3.91
C ARG A 143 4.92 -5.62 -4.66
N VAL A 144 4.38 -4.43 -4.91
CA VAL A 144 5.08 -3.38 -5.68
C VAL A 144 5.53 -2.20 -4.83
N PHE A 145 4.93 -1.99 -3.65
CA PHE A 145 5.10 -0.82 -2.81
C PHE A 145 6.56 -0.55 -2.42
N PHE A 146 7.34 -1.59 -2.12
CA PHE A 146 8.74 -1.49 -1.71
C PHE A 146 9.68 -1.06 -2.83
N CYS A 147 9.24 -1.18 -4.09
CA CYS A 147 9.97 -0.71 -5.27
C CYS A 147 9.59 0.71 -5.71
N ILE A 148 8.62 1.37 -5.07
CA ILE A 148 8.23 2.74 -5.40
C ILE A 148 9.12 3.71 -4.62
N LEU A 149 9.67 4.71 -5.31
CA LEU A 149 10.52 5.75 -4.70
C LEU A 149 9.75 6.58 -3.67
N ASP A 150 10.42 7.00 -2.60
CA ASP A 150 9.87 7.95 -1.62
C ASP A 150 10.17 9.41 -2.07
N ASP A 151 9.58 9.80 -3.20
CA ASP A 151 9.70 11.14 -3.76
C ASP A 151 8.38 11.53 -4.46
N GLU A 152 7.71 12.53 -3.92
CA GLU A 152 6.39 12.96 -4.41
C GLU A 152 6.48 13.76 -5.72
N ASP A 153 7.62 14.32 -6.04
CA ASP A 153 7.85 15.15 -7.23
C ASP A 153 8.41 14.34 -8.41
N SER A 154 8.60 13.03 -8.22
CA SER A 154 9.11 12.12 -9.23
C SER A 154 8.01 11.16 -9.75
N PRO A 155 8.00 10.85 -11.07
CA PRO A 155 7.17 9.78 -11.60
C PRO A 155 7.45 8.43 -10.93
N LEU A 156 8.70 8.17 -10.51
CA LEU A 156 9.10 6.95 -9.80
C LEU A 156 8.49 6.86 -8.40
N GLY A 157 7.97 7.95 -7.85
CA GLY A 157 7.19 7.97 -6.60
C GLY A 157 5.75 7.50 -6.77
N CYS A 158 5.40 6.91 -7.93
CA CYS A 158 4.06 6.43 -8.23
C CYS A 158 4.04 4.93 -8.53
N LEU A 159 2.92 4.28 -8.21
CA LEU A 159 2.48 3.06 -8.84
C LEU A 159 1.96 3.40 -10.24
N CYS A 160 2.48 2.74 -11.26
CA CYS A 160 1.92 2.76 -12.62
C CYS A 160 0.95 1.59 -12.78
N ILE A 161 -0.27 1.86 -13.24
CA ILE A 161 -1.26 0.86 -13.63
C ILE A 161 -1.52 1.05 -15.12
N HIS A 162 -1.00 0.16 -15.94
CA HIS A 162 -0.98 0.31 -17.39
C HIS A 162 -1.72 -0.83 -18.10
N PRO A 163 -2.64 -0.55 -19.02
CA PRO A 163 -3.28 -1.58 -19.83
C PRO A 163 -2.34 -2.00 -20.96
N GLU A 164 -2.13 -3.31 -21.11
CA GLU A 164 -1.31 -3.90 -22.17
C GLU A 164 -2.17 -4.26 -23.39
N GLU A 165 -1.59 -4.21 -24.60
CA GLU A 165 -2.30 -4.52 -25.86
C GLU A 165 -2.89 -5.94 -25.88
N ASN A 166 -2.29 -6.89 -25.15
CA ASN A 166 -2.74 -8.27 -25.03
C ASN A 166 -3.94 -8.47 -24.08
N GLY A 167 -4.48 -7.38 -23.50
CA GLY A 167 -5.59 -7.41 -22.53
C GLY A 167 -5.13 -7.59 -21.08
N GLY A 168 -3.83 -7.67 -20.82
CA GLY A 168 -3.24 -7.65 -19.48
C GLY A 168 -3.25 -6.26 -18.87
N ILE A 169 -3.04 -6.18 -17.57
CA ILE A 169 -2.85 -4.95 -16.83
C ILE A 169 -1.58 -5.10 -16.01
N ASP A 170 -0.64 -4.21 -16.22
CA ASP A 170 0.61 -4.14 -15.47
C ASP A 170 0.49 -3.16 -14.30
N PHE A 171 0.93 -3.62 -13.13
CA PHE A 171 1.14 -2.82 -11.94
C PHE A 171 2.64 -2.74 -11.69
N CYS A 172 3.23 -1.59 -11.94
CA CYS A 172 4.68 -1.42 -11.88
C CYS A 172 5.10 -0.36 -10.87
N GLY A 173 6.08 -0.70 -10.03
CA GLY A 173 6.78 0.22 -9.15
C GLY A 173 8.28 0.26 -9.47
N LEU A 174 8.87 1.47 -9.51
CA LEU A 174 10.29 1.71 -9.79
C LEU A 174 10.90 2.64 -8.74
N ASN A 175 12.19 2.46 -8.41
CA ASN A 175 12.91 3.42 -7.56
C ASN A 175 14.35 3.74 -8.05
N GLY A 176 14.67 3.39 -9.30
CA GLY A 176 15.99 3.57 -9.89
C GLY A 176 16.96 2.42 -9.66
N CYS A 177 16.82 1.64 -8.59
CA CYS A 177 17.64 0.45 -8.29
C CYS A 177 16.83 -0.84 -8.27
N ARG A 178 15.53 -0.75 -8.14
CA ARG A 178 14.58 -1.88 -8.09
C ARG A 178 13.37 -1.59 -8.93
N ALA A 179 12.80 -2.64 -9.50
CA ALA A 179 11.52 -2.62 -10.19
C ALA A 179 10.71 -3.84 -9.78
N ALA A 180 9.42 -3.66 -9.52
CA ALA A 180 8.49 -4.76 -9.32
C ALA A 180 7.34 -4.65 -10.32
N LEU A 181 6.96 -5.76 -10.91
CA LEU A 181 5.88 -5.87 -11.87
C LEU A 181 4.94 -7.00 -11.47
N VAL A 182 3.68 -6.67 -11.30
CA VAL A 182 2.59 -7.65 -11.21
C VAL A 182 1.72 -7.49 -12.46
N ARG A 183 1.45 -8.58 -13.15
CA ARG A 183 0.53 -8.62 -14.30
C ARG A 183 -0.72 -9.38 -13.95
N ILE A 184 -1.88 -8.81 -14.25
CA ILE A 184 -3.17 -9.48 -14.08
C ILE A 184 -3.96 -9.45 -15.37
N THR A 185 -5.01 -10.28 -15.43
CA THR A 185 -6.02 -10.20 -16.48
C THR A 185 -7.36 -9.84 -15.86
N ASN A 186 -7.86 -8.64 -16.19
CA ASN A 186 -9.18 -8.17 -15.79
C ASN A 186 -9.77 -7.31 -16.92
N SER A 187 -10.53 -7.90 -17.80
CA SER A 187 -11.06 -7.24 -19.00
C SER A 187 -11.95 -6.04 -18.67
N ALA A 188 -12.68 -6.09 -17.55
CA ALA A 188 -13.55 -5.00 -17.13
C ALA A 188 -12.75 -3.78 -16.69
N LEU A 189 -11.67 -3.97 -15.91
CA LEU A 189 -10.76 -2.91 -15.49
C LEU A 189 -9.92 -2.40 -16.67
N HIS A 190 -9.38 -3.31 -17.50
CA HIS A 190 -8.62 -2.98 -18.69
C HIS A 190 -9.38 -2.00 -19.61
N GLY A 191 -10.66 -2.26 -19.89
CA GLY A 191 -11.50 -1.39 -20.72
C GLY A 191 -11.86 -0.03 -20.11
N LYS A 192 -11.43 0.25 -18.87
CA LYS A 192 -11.65 1.54 -18.18
C LYS A 192 -10.39 2.35 -18.01
N LEU A 193 -9.23 1.73 -18.11
CA LEU A 193 -7.96 2.43 -18.04
C LEU A 193 -7.73 3.25 -19.32
N PRO A 194 -7.19 4.48 -19.21
CA PRO A 194 -6.69 5.20 -20.38
C PRO A 194 -5.47 4.47 -20.98
N GLY A 195 -5.21 4.65 -22.27
CA GLY A 195 -4.11 3.96 -22.96
C GLY A 195 -2.73 4.23 -22.37
N GLU A 196 -2.51 5.44 -21.83
CA GLU A 196 -1.31 5.81 -21.09
C GLU A 196 -1.26 5.26 -19.65
N GLY A 197 -2.32 4.58 -19.22
CA GLY A 197 -2.44 4.10 -17.84
C GLY A 197 -2.77 5.20 -16.84
N ILE A 198 -2.66 4.88 -15.56
CA ILE A 198 -2.84 5.82 -14.45
C ILE A 198 -1.70 5.71 -13.45
N LEU A 199 -1.44 6.81 -12.73
CA LEU A 199 -0.39 6.90 -11.73
C LEU A 199 -0.95 7.27 -10.37
N ILE A 200 -0.62 6.48 -9.34
CA ILE A 200 -1.03 6.73 -7.95
C ILE A 200 0.23 6.90 -7.08
N GLN A 201 0.39 8.05 -6.45
CA GLN A 201 1.55 8.31 -5.58
C GLN A 201 1.60 7.36 -4.39
N LYS A 202 2.81 6.97 -4.00
CA LYS A 202 3.10 6.04 -2.89
C LYS A 202 2.36 6.38 -1.59
N LYS A 203 2.30 7.67 -1.23
CA LYS A 203 1.59 8.12 -0.03
C LYS A 203 0.09 7.79 -0.05
N TYR A 204 -0.54 7.83 -1.22
CA TYR A 204 -1.97 7.49 -1.38
C TYR A 204 -2.20 5.99 -1.40
N LEU A 205 -1.22 5.20 -1.86
CA LEU A 205 -1.27 3.75 -1.71
C LEU A 205 -1.24 3.34 -0.23
N ALA A 206 -0.44 4.03 0.58
CA ALA A 206 -0.43 3.82 2.03
C ALA A 206 -1.80 4.17 2.67
N ASP A 207 -2.49 5.19 2.16
CA ASP A 207 -3.86 5.51 2.59
C ASP A 207 -4.84 4.41 2.15
N ILE A 208 -4.79 3.95 0.90
CA ILE A 208 -5.62 2.84 0.39
C ILE A 208 -5.45 1.60 1.26
N ARG A 209 -4.21 1.15 1.52
CA ARG A 209 -3.90 0.00 2.37
C ARG A 209 -4.52 0.08 3.76
N ARG A 210 -4.60 1.29 4.32
CA ARG A 210 -5.13 1.54 5.67
C ARG A 210 -6.65 1.69 5.72
N LEU A 211 -7.27 2.16 4.63
CA LEU A 211 -8.68 2.55 4.59
C LEU A 211 -9.58 1.49 3.95
N ILE A 212 -9.03 0.66 3.06
CA ILE A 212 -9.78 -0.40 2.39
C ILE A 212 -9.79 -1.65 3.28
N SER A 213 -10.96 -2.23 3.41
CA SER A 213 -11.12 -3.55 4.04
C SER A 213 -11.10 -4.64 2.97
N PRO A 214 -10.63 -5.87 3.30
CA PRO A 214 -10.80 -7.04 2.45
C PRO A 214 -12.26 -7.24 2.05
N GLY A 215 -12.49 -7.94 0.93
CA GLY A 215 -13.81 -8.25 0.40
C GLY A 215 -14.06 -7.65 -0.98
N GLU A 216 -15.29 -7.74 -1.45
CA GLU A 216 -15.65 -7.19 -2.75
C GLU A 216 -15.67 -5.66 -2.73
N ILE A 217 -15.01 -5.07 -3.73
CA ILE A 217 -14.93 -3.64 -3.94
C ILE A 217 -15.43 -3.26 -5.33
N GLU A 218 -15.77 -2.00 -5.49
CA GLU A 218 -15.99 -1.36 -6.77
C GLU A 218 -14.96 -0.27 -6.99
N ILE A 219 -14.36 -0.26 -8.17
CA ILE A 219 -13.44 0.77 -8.62
C ILE A 219 -14.17 1.73 -9.54
N GLY A 220 -13.94 3.01 -9.33
CA GLY A 220 -14.36 4.08 -10.21
C GLY A 220 -13.18 4.94 -10.63
N LEU A 221 -13.18 5.40 -11.88
CA LEU A 221 -12.14 6.25 -12.44
C LEU A 221 -12.73 7.54 -12.97
N THR A 222 -12.02 8.64 -12.73
CA THR A 222 -12.18 9.90 -13.43
C THR A 222 -10.79 10.35 -13.93
N PRO A 223 -10.68 11.35 -14.82
CA PRO A 223 -9.38 11.80 -15.30
C PRO A 223 -8.42 12.29 -14.21
N ARG A 224 -8.91 12.56 -13.01
CA ARG A 224 -8.09 13.11 -11.91
C ARG A 224 -8.12 12.31 -10.63
N ARG A 225 -8.98 11.31 -10.50
CA ARG A 225 -9.13 10.58 -9.24
C ARG A 225 -9.42 9.11 -9.45
N PHE A 226 -8.86 8.30 -8.57
CA PHE A 226 -9.14 6.89 -8.38
C PHE A 226 -10.05 6.73 -7.18
N PHE A 227 -11.13 5.98 -7.35
CA PHE A 227 -12.13 5.72 -6.32
C PHE A 227 -12.22 4.24 -6.02
N ILE A 228 -12.37 3.92 -4.76
CA ILE A 228 -12.65 2.56 -4.29
C ILE A 228 -13.80 2.65 -3.30
N ARG A 229 -14.80 1.79 -3.43
CA ARG A 229 -15.83 1.61 -2.40
C ARG A 229 -16.08 0.14 -2.15
N ASN A 230 -16.40 -0.22 -0.92
CA ASN A 230 -16.82 -1.58 -0.59
C ASN A 230 -18.18 -1.88 -1.23
N ARG A 231 -18.40 -3.11 -1.66
CA ARG A 231 -19.72 -3.55 -2.13
C ARG A 231 -20.75 -3.36 -1.03
N GLY A 232 -21.88 -2.72 -1.36
CA GLY A 232 -22.84 -2.23 -0.37
C GLY A 232 -22.61 -0.78 0.06
N ALA A 233 -21.64 -0.09 -0.55
CA ALA A 233 -21.37 1.35 -0.43
C ALA A 233 -21.20 1.87 1.01
N ARG A 234 -20.74 0.99 1.95
CA ARG A 234 -20.49 1.41 3.33
C ARG A 234 -19.33 2.40 3.40
N ASP A 235 -18.18 2.02 2.85
CA ASP A 235 -16.97 2.83 2.84
C ASP A 235 -16.57 3.19 1.41
N MET A 236 -16.20 4.43 1.19
CA MET A 236 -15.63 4.95 -0.05
C MET A 236 -14.34 5.70 0.28
N VAL A 237 -13.32 5.45 -0.51
CA VAL A 237 -12.04 6.17 -0.50
C VAL A 237 -11.81 6.74 -1.88
N SER A 238 -11.33 7.96 -1.98
CA SER A 238 -10.83 8.51 -3.24
C SER A 238 -9.47 9.18 -3.06
N VAL A 239 -8.61 9.00 -4.05
CA VAL A 239 -7.26 9.57 -4.09
C VAL A 239 -7.02 10.26 -5.43
N PRO A 240 -6.20 11.32 -5.49
CA PRO A 240 -5.86 11.96 -6.74
C PRO A 240 -4.93 11.08 -7.58
N LEU A 241 -5.02 11.20 -8.90
CA LEU A 241 -4.09 10.64 -9.86
C LEU A 241 -2.97 11.65 -10.13
N ALA A 242 -1.73 11.15 -10.22
CA ALA A 242 -0.58 11.96 -10.62
C ALA A 242 -0.56 12.14 -12.14
N GLN A 243 -0.01 13.26 -12.58
CA GLN A 243 0.09 13.64 -14.00
C GLN A 243 1.56 13.72 -14.39
N PHE A 244 2.24 12.58 -14.42
CA PHE A 244 3.62 12.45 -14.87
C PHE A 244 3.69 11.58 -16.11
N ALA A 245 4.75 11.71 -16.89
CA ALA A 245 5.15 10.71 -17.88
C ALA A 245 5.94 9.62 -17.13
N TYR A 246 5.41 8.39 -17.11
CA TYR A 246 6.11 7.27 -16.48
C TYR A 246 7.16 6.69 -17.42
N PRO A 247 8.35 6.28 -16.93
CA PRO A 247 9.36 5.65 -17.77
C PRO A 247 8.86 4.34 -18.37
N ASP A 248 9.33 4.02 -19.58
CA ASP A 248 9.10 2.71 -20.17
C ASP A 248 9.85 1.63 -19.37
N TYR A 249 9.10 0.92 -18.55
CA TYR A 249 9.61 -0.15 -17.69
C TYR A 249 9.76 -1.48 -18.45
N SER A 250 9.06 -1.67 -19.56
CA SER A 250 9.04 -2.93 -20.32
C SER A 250 10.45 -3.32 -20.77
N VAL A 251 11.23 -2.34 -21.18
CA VAL A 251 12.63 -2.51 -21.61
C VAL A 251 13.49 -3.23 -20.56
N PHE A 252 13.27 -2.95 -19.26
CA PHE A 252 14.02 -3.59 -18.19
C PHE A 252 13.65 -5.07 -18.04
N PHE A 253 12.36 -5.38 -18.05
CA PHE A 253 11.87 -6.75 -17.90
C PHE A 253 12.15 -7.60 -19.14
N ASP A 254 12.04 -7.04 -20.34
CA ASP A 254 12.33 -7.74 -21.58
C ASP A 254 13.81 -8.07 -21.72
N ARG A 255 14.69 -7.15 -21.30
CA ARG A 255 16.13 -7.44 -21.24
C ARG A 255 16.47 -8.65 -20.38
N MET A 256 15.72 -8.88 -19.30
CA MET A 256 15.95 -10.03 -18.41
C MET A 256 15.43 -11.36 -18.96
N LYS A 257 14.68 -11.34 -20.06
CA LYS A 257 14.22 -12.55 -20.77
C LYS A 257 15.25 -13.08 -21.78
N ALA A 258 16.32 -12.32 -22.05
CA ALA A 258 17.33 -12.70 -23.04
C ALA A 258 18.04 -14.01 -22.65
N ASP A 259 18.34 -14.84 -23.66
CA ASP A 259 19.03 -16.13 -23.47
C ASP A 259 20.49 -15.97 -22.98
N THR A 260 21.03 -14.76 -23.07
CA THR A 260 22.38 -14.43 -22.58
C THR A 260 22.45 -14.26 -21.07
N CYS A 261 21.33 -14.20 -20.37
CA CYS A 261 21.31 -14.11 -18.92
C CYS A 261 21.74 -15.42 -18.27
N SER A 262 22.59 -15.32 -17.26
CA SER A 262 22.85 -16.44 -16.34
C SER A 262 21.60 -16.79 -15.56
N ILE A 263 21.38 -18.07 -15.26
CA ILE A 263 20.19 -18.56 -14.56
C ILE A 263 20.62 -19.32 -13.32
N VAL A 264 20.03 -18.99 -12.20
CA VAL A 264 20.20 -19.68 -10.91
C VAL A 264 18.82 -20.02 -10.35
N ARG A 265 18.61 -21.29 -10.01
CA ARG A 265 17.40 -21.76 -9.32
C ARG A 265 17.73 -22.23 -7.93
N VAL A 266 17.02 -21.76 -6.95
CA VAL A 266 17.27 -22.03 -5.53
C VAL A 266 15.96 -22.15 -4.76
N SER A 267 15.95 -22.92 -3.67
CA SER A 267 14.83 -22.91 -2.72
C SER A 267 14.67 -21.52 -2.13
N ARG A 268 13.50 -20.90 -2.33
CA ARG A 268 13.21 -19.56 -1.79
C ARG A 268 13.32 -19.54 -0.27
N SER A 269 12.83 -20.58 0.43
CA SER A 269 12.88 -20.67 1.90
C SER A 269 14.33 -20.78 2.40
N GLU A 270 15.14 -21.67 1.84
CA GLU A 270 16.54 -21.82 2.24
C GLU A 270 17.35 -20.55 2.01
N PHE A 271 17.12 -19.87 0.89
CA PHE A 271 17.79 -18.60 0.59
C PHE A 271 17.37 -17.48 1.55
N SER A 272 16.07 -17.37 1.85
CA SER A 272 15.57 -16.39 2.83
C SER A 272 16.10 -16.64 4.24
N ASP A 273 16.17 -17.91 4.66
CA ASP A 273 16.67 -18.29 5.98
C ASP A 273 18.16 -18.00 6.11
N ALA A 274 18.96 -18.26 5.06
CA ALA A 274 20.38 -17.91 5.02
C ALA A 274 20.62 -16.41 5.08
N LEU A 275 19.80 -15.60 4.38
CA LEU A 275 19.87 -14.15 4.47
C LEU A 275 19.46 -13.64 5.86
N ALA A 276 18.42 -14.23 6.48
CA ALA A 276 18.01 -13.88 7.83
C ALA A 276 19.13 -14.11 8.86
N ARG A 277 19.88 -15.22 8.73
CA ARG A 277 21.06 -15.48 9.56
C ARG A 277 22.20 -14.51 9.24
N SER A 278 22.42 -14.18 7.97
CA SER A 278 23.43 -13.21 7.54
C SER A 278 23.18 -11.81 8.09
N LEU A 279 21.92 -11.39 8.23
CA LEU A 279 21.54 -10.10 8.80
C LEU A 279 22.03 -9.89 10.24
N ILE A 280 22.26 -10.96 11.01
CA ILE A 280 22.77 -10.89 12.39
C ILE A 280 24.19 -10.28 12.43
N PHE A 281 24.97 -10.47 11.39
CA PHE A 281 26.35 -10.01 11.28
C PHE A 281 26.50 -8.65 10.60
N ASN A 282 25.40 -8.10 10.06
CA ASN A 282 25.41 -6.79 9.44
C ASN A 282 25.48 -5.68 10.50
N THR A 283 26.18 -4.61 10.15
CA THR A 283 26.23 -3.35 10.91
C THR A 283 25.64 -2.22 10.06
N ARG A 284 25.66 -0.98 10.55
CA ARG A 284 25.18 0.17 9.78
C ARG A 284 26.05 0.41 8.54
N ASP A 285 27.35 0.22 8.64
CA ASP A 285 28.33 0.54 7.59
C ASP A 285 28.73 -0.72 6.77
N GLU A 286 28.50 -1.92 7.29
CA GLU A 286 28.78 -3.21 6.66
C GLU A 286 27.46 -4.00 6.61
N ASN A 287 26.65 -3.71 5.62
CA ASN A 287 25.25 -4.18 5.53
C ASN A 287 24.99 -5.03 4.28
N SER A 288 26.06 -5.46 3.60
CA SER A 288 25.99 -6.19 2.36
C SER A 288 26.21 -7.69 2.57
N VAL A 289 25.68 -8.47 1.66
CA VAL A 289 25.91 -9.91 1.52
C VAL A 289 26.57 -10.18 0.17
N ALA A 290 27.65 -10.94 0.20
CA ALA A 290 28.29 -11.48 -1.00
C ALA A 290 27.71 -12.86 -1.31
N ILE A 291 27.35 -13.08 -2.57
CA ILE A 291 26.82 -14.33 -3.10
C ILE A 291 27.81 -14.86 -4.13
N SER A 292 28.44 -15.99 -3.83
CA SER A 292 29.28 -16.70 -4.79
C SER A 292 28.48 -17.82 -5.43
N ILE A 293 28.47 -17.86 -6.76
CA ILE A 293 27.70 -18.79 -7.57
C ILE A 293 28.64 -19.92 -8.02
N GLY A 294 28.42 -21.08 -7.44
CA GLY A 294 29.12 -22.34 -7.83
C GLY A 294 28.38 -23.08 -8.94
N LYS A 295 28.79 -24.31 -9.20
CA LYS A 295 28.14 -25.16 -10.20
C LYS A 295 26.75 -25.62 -9.74
N ASP A 296 26.66 -26.09 -8.48
CA ASP A 296 25.46 -26.70 -7.92
C ASP A 296 25.10 -26.06 -6.55
N SER A 297 25.61 -24.86 -6.27
CA SER A 297 25.43 -24.21 -4.97
C SER A 297 25.59 -22.69 -5.02
N LEU A 298 24.96 -22.02 -4.05
CA LEU A 298 25.21 -20.63 -3.72
C LEU A 298 25.91 -20.56 -2.36
N THR A 299 27.02 -19.84 -2.28
CA THR A 299 27.66 -19.51 -1.00
C THR A 299 27.33 -18.06 -0.65
N ILE A 300 26.72 -17.87 0.50
CA ILE A 300 26.21 -16.59 1.03
C ILE A 300 27.14 -16.20 2.17
N ALA A 301 27.82 -15.06 2.06
CA ALA A 301 28.78 -14.59 3.04
C ALA A 301 28.47 -13.14 3.46
N SER A 302 28.56 -12.89 4.75
CA SER A 302 28.50 -11.55 5.32
C SER A 302 29.49 -11.40 6.46
N SER A 303 29.98 -10.19 6.67
CA SER A 303 30.92 -9.89 7.76
C SER A 303 30.71 -8.50 8.29
N GLY A 304 30.97 -8.33 9.57
CA GLY A 304 31.03 -7.03 10.23
C GLY A 304 32.19 -6.99 11.23
N LYS A 305 32.97 -5.94 11.22
CA LYS A 305 34.18 -5.79 12.08
C LYS A 305 33.92 -6.05 13.55
N SER A 306 32.74 -5.71 14.03
CA SER A 306 32.37 -5.86 15.45
C SER A 306 31.43 -7.02 15.72
N THR A 307 30.79 -7.61 14.68
CA THR A 307 29.75 -8.64 14.80
C THR A 307 30.24 -10.04 14.40
N GLY A 308 31.39 -10.12 13.74
CA GLY A 308 31.92 -11.39 13.21
C GLY A 308 31.51 -11.65 11.77
N SER A 309 31.49 -12.92 11.36
CA SER A 309 31.17 -13.31 9.98
C SER A 309 30.26 -14.53 9.93
N ALA A 310 29.50 -14.63 8.86
CA ALA A 310 28.72 -15.80 8.50
C ALA A 310 29.12 -16.23 7.09
N THR A 311 29.20 -17.54 6.89
CA THR A 311 29.31 -18.15 5.57
C THR A 311 28.44 -19.38 5.55
N GLU A 312 27.54 -19.46 4.58
CA GLU A 312 26.58 -20.55 4.44
C GLU A 312 26.47 -20.95 2.98
N THR A 313 26.43 -22.24 2.71
CA THR A 313 26.29 -22.79 1.34
C THR A 313 24.95 -23.52 1.26
N ILE A 314 24.15 -23.18 0.27
CA ILE A 314 22.86 -23.82 -0.04
C ILE A 314 22.90 -24.43 -1.43
N ALA A 315 22.10 -25.49 -1.65
CA ALA A 315 21.99 -26.13 -2.95
C ALA A 315 21.28 -25.22 -3.97
N ALA A 316 21.76 -25.20 -5.21
CA ALA A 316 21.17 -24.44 -6.29
C ALA A 316 21.47 -25.09 -7.65
N ASP A 317 20.59 -24.97 -8.64
CA ASP A 317 20.85 -25.29 -10.04
C ASP A 317 21.36 -24.03 -10.74
N CYS A 318 22.64 -24.03 -11.11
CA CYS A 318 23.32 -22.84 -11.62
C CYS A 318 23.77 -23.04 -13.07
N ARG A 319 23.30 -22.19 -13.95
CA ARG A 319 23.80 -22.04 -15.33
C ARG A 319 24.28 -20.59 -15.47
N SER A 320 25.43 -20.30 -14.88
CA SER A 320 25.93 -18.94 -14.72
C SER A 320 27.35 -18.78 -15.26
N THR A 321 27.57 -17.68 -15.96
CA THR A 321 28.89 -17.14 -16.28
C THR A 321 29.34 -16.06 -15.28
N VAL A 322 28.44 -15.66 -14.39
CA VAL A 322 28.69 -14.73 -13.31
C VAL A 322 29.03 -15.53 -12.06
N GLU A 323 30.14 -15.20 -11.42
CA GLU A 323 30.65 -15.91 -10.25
C GLU A 323 30.26 -15.22 -8.93
N HIS A 324 30.12 -13.89 -8.93
CA HIS A 324 29.91 -13.12 -7.72
C HIS A 324 28.87 -12.01 -7.90
N LEU A 325 28.05 -11.83 -6.86
CA LEU A 325 27.09 -10.74 -6.71
C LEU A 325 27.19 -10.18 -5.28
N VAL A 326 26.92 -8.90 -5.13
CA VAL A 326 26.84 -8.26 -3.83
C VAL A 326 25.50 -7.50 -3.74
N PHE A 327 24.78 -7.67 -2.65
CA PHE A 327 23.53 -6.94 -2.41
C PHE A 327 23.51 -6.38 -0.99
N VAL A 328 22.80 -5.28 -0.80
CA VAL A 328 22.39 -4.88 0.55
C VAL A 328 21.50 -5.98 1.13
N THR A 329 21.94 -6.62 2.20
CA THR A 329 21.29 -7.83 2.75
C THR A 329 19.81 -7.62 3.05
N ARG A 330 19.47 -6.50 3.70
CA ARG A 330 18.09 -6.16 4.06
C ARG A 330 17.21 -5.97 2.83
N ILE A 331 17.74 -5.36 1.77
CA ILE A 331 17.00 -5.14 0.51
C ILE A 331 16.69 -6.47 -0.16
N LEU A 332 17.65 -7.38 -0.22
CA LEU A 332 17.44 -8.69 -0.82
C LEU A 332 16.48 -9.54 0.04
N ALA A 333 16.60 -9.50 1.35
CA ALA A 333 15.69 -10.20 2.26
C ALA A 333 14.25 -9.67 2.15
N GLU A 334 14.05 -8.34 2.09
CA GLU A 334 12.75 -7.72 1.82
C GLU A 334 12.17 -8.19 0.49
N LEU A 335 12.97 -8.15 -0.58
CA LEU A 335 12.57 -8.60 -1.90
C LEU A 335 12.07 -10.05 -1.87
N LEU A 336 12.83 -10.97 -1.24
CA LEU A 336 12.46 -12.37 -1.15
C LEU A 336 11.19 -12.61 -0.32
N SER A 337 10.87 -11.73 0.62
CA SER A 337 9.66 -11.86 1.45
C SER A 337 8.36 -11.70 0.67
N HIS A 338 8.40 -11.08 -0.51
CA HIS A 338 7.23 -10.88 -1.38
C HIS A 338 6.94 -12.06 -2.31
N PHE A 339 7.80 -13.08 -2.33
CA PHE A 339 7.56 -14.30 -3.10
C PHE A 339 6.97 -15.41 -2.21
N GLY A 340 6.07 -16.20 -2.78
CA GLY A 340 5.53 -17.40 -2.15
C GLY A 340 6.60 -18.48 -1.92
N THR A 341 6.19 -19.61 -1.37
CA THR A 341 7.04 -20.81 -1.21
C THR A 341 7.32 -21.44 -2.57
N GLY A 342 8.46 -22.15 -2.70
CA GLY A 342 8.82 -22.89 -3.90
C GLY A 342 10.21 -22.54 -4.41
N SER A 343 10.43 -22.82 -5.69
CA SER A 343 11.68 -22.53 -6.38
C SER A 343 11.70 -21.07 -6.84
N LEU A 344 12.75 -20.37 -6.47
CA LEU A 344 13.05 -19.01 -6.94
C LEU A 344 14.03 -19.11 -8.11
N THR A 345 13.70 -18.51 -9.23
CA THR A 345 14.59 -18.34 -10.37
C THR A 345 15.15 -16.94 -10.38
N MET A 346 16.47 -16.84 -10.38
CA MET A 346 17.22 -15.60 -10.53
C MET A 346 17.85 -15.56 -11.92
N ARG A 347 17.57 -14.55 -12.72
CA ARG A 347 18.23 -14.28 -14.00
C ARG A 347 19.18 -13.10 -13.81
N ILE A 348 20.41 -13.23 -14.27
CA ILE A 348 21.50 -12.29 -14.00
C ILE A 348 22.07 -11.83 -15.33
N ALA A 349 22.02 -10.53 -15.61
CA ALA A 349 22.55 -9.96 -16.85
C ALA A 349 24.08 -9.88 -16.82
N SER A 350 24.67 -9.49 -15.70
CA SER A 350 26.13 -9.46 -15.46
C SER A 350 26.41 -9.31 -13.96
N GLY A 351 27.67 -9.39 -13.53
CA GLY A 351 28.04 -9.25 -12.11
C GLY A 351 27.72 -7.90 -11.49
N THR A 352 27.51 -6.84 -12.29
CA THR A 352 27.10 -5.50 -11.85
C THR A 352 25.81 -5.04 -12.53
N GLY A 353 25.23 -5.88 -13.38
CA GLY A 353 24.00 -5.61 -14.10
C GLY A 353 22.77 -6.05 -13.33
N PRO A 354 21.57 -5.76 -13.85
CA PRO A 354 20.32 -6.12 -13.19
C PRO A 354 20.18 -7.63 -13.01
N CYS A 355 19.55 -8.01 -11.89
CA CYS A 355 19.10 -9.36 -11.60
C CYS A 355 17.59 -9.38 -11.50
N SER A 356 16.90 -10.29 -12.19
CA SER A 356 15.45 -10.48 -12.01
C SER A 356 15.18 -11.73 -11.19
N PHE A 357 14.10 -11.66 -10.42
CA PHE A 357 13.63 -12.71 -9.52
C PHE A 357 12.18 -13.02 -9.87
N HIS A 358 11.85 -14.30 -9.98
CA HIS A 358 10.49 -14.80 -10.18
C HIS A 358 10.40 -16.24 -9.64
N THR A 359 9.16 -16.72 -9.46
CA THR A 359 8.92 -18.11 -9.07
C THR A 359 8.17 -18.85 -10.18
N ASP A 360 8.35 -20.15 -10.27
CA ASP A 360 7.63 -20.98 -11.23
C ASP A 360 6.14 -21.13 -10.89
N THR A 361 5.75 -20.75 -9.65
CA THR A 361 4.36 -20.79 -9.17
C THR A 361 3.60 -19.49 -9.42
N ASP A 362 4.30 -18.41 -9.77
CA ASP A 362 3.70 -17.10 -10.04
C ASP A 362 4.50 -16.38 -11.14
N GLU A 363 4.22 -16.74 -12.38
CA GLU A 363 4.87 -16.16 -13.57
C GLU A 363 4.44 -14.69 -13.82
N ASN A 364 3.38 -14.24 -13.16
CA ASN A 364 2.83 -12.91 -13.30
C ASN A 364 3.50 -11.88 -12.38
N TYR A 365 4.42 -12.32 -11.52
CA TYR A 365 5.17 -11.46 -10.61
C TYR A 365 6.67 -11.57 -10.85
N ALA A 366 7.30 -10.45 -11.11
CA ALA A 366 8.75 -10.36 -11.25
C ALA A 366 9.29 -9.11 -10.53
N VAL A 367 10.47 -9.27 -9.95
CA VAL A 367 11.20 -8.15 -9.34
C VAL A 367 12.59 -8.09 -9.97
N ILE A 368 13.03 -6.88 -10.31
CA ILE A 368 14.40 -6.60 -10.72
C ILE A 368 15.10 -5.84 -9.60
N ALA A 369 16.35 -6.20 -9.31
CA ALA A 369 17.21 -5.47 -8.38
C ALA A 369 18.63 -5.33 -8.96
N MET A 370 19.25 -4.19 -8.68
CA MET A 370 20.64 -3.94 -9.01
C MET A 370 21.54 -4.44 -7.88
N PRO A 371 22.55 -5.28 -8.17
CA PRO A 371 23.63 -5.56 -7.22
C PRO A 371 24.43 -4.29 -6.95
N GLU A 372 25.07 -4.24 -5.80
CA GLU A 372 26.06 -3.21 -5.50
C GLU A 372 27.30 -3.38 -6.38
N SER A 373 27.91 -2.28 -6.78
CA SER A 373 29.25 -2.35 -7.36
C SER A 373 30.20 -2.83 -6.26
N ALA A 374 30.72 -4.04 -6.39
CA ALA A 374 31.65 -4.60 -5.41
C ALA A 374 32.81 -3.61 -5.19
N PRO A 375 33.11 -3.20 -3.96
CA PRO A 375 34.40 -2.58 -3.71
C PRO A 375 35.46 -3.64 -4.09
N VAL A 376 36.37 -3.28 -4.97
CA VAL A 376 37.56 -4.08 -5.31
C VAL A 376 38.46 -4.11 -4.07
N THR A 377 38.11 -4.88 -3.07
CA THR A 377 38.93 -5.17 -1.90
C THR A 377 39.02 -6.69 -1.79
N GLY A 378 40.24 -7.18 -1.98
CA GLY A 378 40.56 -8.60 -2.07
C GLY A 378 39.94 -9.42 -0.95
N LEU A 379 39.37 -10.54 -1.36
CA LEU A 379 39.15 -11.73 -0.55
C LEU A 379 40.48 -12.35 -0.12
#